data_47241f33f1f5afafc401ccb345122a02
#
_entry.id   47241f33f1f5afafc401ccb345122a02
#
_cell.length_a   1.000
_cell.length_b   1.000
_cell.length_c   1.000
_cell.angle_alpha   90.00
_cell.angle_beta   90.00
_cell.angle_gamma   90.00
#
_symmetry.space_group_name_H-M   'P 1'
#
loop_
_entity.id
_entity.type
_entity.pdbx_description
1 polymer ?
#
loop_
_entity_poly.entity_id
_entity_poly.type
_entity_poly.pdbx_seq_one_letter_code
_entity_poly.pdbx_strand_id
1 'polypeptide(L)'
;CIRDRFKGLPVILILLGFLVALYSFICSRTVFGRHIYAVGGNERAAQLSGIKTRWVRFIVFVNMGLMAAIAGLVFSARLNAAAPSAGMMFELDAIAACYIGGASASGGVGTIIGAVVGGLVMGVLNNGMSIMGVGIDWQQAIKGLVLLAAVAFDIYNQSAKS
;
A
#
# COMPACT_ATOMS: atom_id res chain seq x y z
N CYS A 1 15.42 8.40 18.28
CA CYS A 1 14.12 9.04 18.56
C CYS A 1 12.90 8.26 18.03
N ILE A 2 12.95 7.62 16.86
CA ILE A 2 11.80 6.84 16.33
C ILE A 2 11.56 5.54 17.10
N ARG A 3 12.59 5.02 17.79
CA ARG A 3 12.51 3.81 18.62
C ARG A 3 11.99 4.09 20.05
N ASP A 4 11.90 5.34 20.46
CA ASP A 4 11.45 5.70 21.79
C ASP A 4 9.93 5.50 21.96
N ARG A 5 9.52 5.13 23.18
CA ARG A 5 8.12 4.98 23.55
C ARG A 5 7.58 6.31 24.06
N PHE A 6 6.59 6.83 23.40
CA PHE A 6 5.80 7.94 23.90
C PHE A 6 4.60 7.39 24.69
N LYS A 7 4.58 7.58 26.03
CA LYS A 7 3.54 7.03 26.95
C LYS A 7 3.29 5.52 26.77
N GLY A 8 4.35 4.73 26.52
CA GLY A 8 4.24 3.26 26.40
C GLY A 8 3.92 2.73 24.99
N LEU A 9 3.58 3.58 24.02
CA LEU A 9 3.34 3.21 22.64
C LEU A 9 4.59 3.47 21.78
N PRO A 10 4.97 2.56 20.86
CA PRO A 10 6.04 2.83 19.92
C PRO A 10 5.65 3.98 18.98
N VAL A 11 6.55 4.93 18.77
CA VAL A 11 6.35 6.13 17.92
C VAL A 11 5.90 5.73 16.50
N ILE A 12 6.34 4.57 16.02
CA ILE A 12 5.95 4.02 14.71
C ILE A 12 4.44 3.81 14.61
N LEU A 13 3.79 3.31 15.66
CA LEU A 13 2.33 3.10 15.66
C LEU A 13 1.57 4.45 15.66
N ILE A 14 2.10 5.45 16.35
CA ILE A 14 1.52 6.79 16.36
C ILE A 14 1.63 7.41 14.96
N LEU A 15 2.80 7.29 14.33
CA LEU A 15 3.02 7.76 12.96
C LEU A 15 2.08 7.06 11.97
N LEU A 16 1.96 5.73 12.06
CA LEU A 16 1.07 4.95 11.22
C LEU A 16 -0.39 5.38 11.42
N GLY A 17 -0.86 5.51 12.65
CA GLY A 17 -2.22 5.95 12.97
C GLY A 17 -2.50 7.35 12.42
N PHE A 18 -1.56 8.26 12.56
CA PHE A 18 -1.67 9.62 12.01
C PHE A 18 -1.77 9.60 10.48
N LEU A 19 -0.91 8.86 9.80
CA LEU A 19 -0.94 8.73 8.34
C LEU A 19 -2.25 8.10 7.85
N VAL A 20 -2.71 7.03 8.50
CA VAL A 20 -3.99 6.38 8.15
C VAL A 20 -5.16 7.34 8.31
N ALA A 21 -5.23 8.08 9.41
CA ALA A 21 -6.28 9.07 9.65
C ALA A 21 -6.24 10.20 8.62
N LEU A 22 -5.03 10.74 8.33
CA LEU A 22 -4.82 11.81 7.36
C LEU A 22 -5.25 11.37 5.96
N TYR A 23 -4.77 10.23 5.47
CA TYR A 23 -5.09 9.75 4.13
C TYR A 23 -6.54 9.29 4.01
N SER A 24 -7.10 8.68 5.04
CA SER A 24 -8.52 8.33 5.08
C SER A 24 -9.40 9.58 4.97
N PHE A 25 -9.03 10.64 5.67
CA PHE A 25 -9.72 11.93 5.56
C PHE A 25 -9.58 12.54 4.16
N ILE A 26 -8.35 12.57 3.60
CA ILE A 26 -8.11 13.11 2.26
C ILE A 26 -8.91 12.34 1.21
N CYS A 27 -8.88 11.01 1.22
CA CYS A 27 -9.56 10.20 0.22
C CYS A 27 -11.09 10.26 0.34
N SER A 28 -11.64 10.33 1.57
CA SER A 28 -13.09 10.27 1.79
C SER A 28 -13.78 11.65 1.78
N ARG A 29 -13.07 12.70 2.19
CA ARG A 29 -13.68 14.01 2.46
C ARG A 29 -13.24 15.12 1.50
N THR A 30 -12.17 14.95 0.72
CA THR A 30 -11.69 16.01 -0.17
C THR A 30 -12.12 15.81 -1.62
N VAL A 31 -12.16 16.91 -2.37
CA VAL A 31 -12.39 16.91 -3.82
C VAL A 31 -11.27 16.15 -4.54
N PHE A 32 -10.04 16.27 -4.03
CA PHE A 32 -8.88 15.58 -4.60
C PHE A 32 -9.03 14.05 -4.51
N GLY A 33 -9.50 13.50 -3.38
CA GLY A 33 -9.80 12.08 -3.25
C GLY A 33 -10.82 11.60 -4.29
N ARG A 34 -11.91 12.36 -4.50
CA ARG A 34 -12.92 12.05 -5.53
C ARG A 34 -12.32 12.06 -6.94
N HIS A 35 -11.42 13.00 -7.25
CA HIS A 35 -10.72 13.03 -8.54
C HIS A 35 -9.83 11.80 -8.73
N ILE A 36 -9.13 11.33 -7.67
CA ILE A 36 -8.30 10.11 -7.74
C ILE A 36 -9.16 8.90 -8.12
N TYR A 37 -10.30 8.68 -7.44
CA TYR A 37 -11.20 7.57 -7.74
C TYR A 37 -11.84 7.69 -9.13
N ALA A 38 -12.22 8.89 -9.55
CA ALA A 38 -12.78 9.13 -10.88
C ALA A 38 -11.77 8.81 -12.00
N VAL A 39 -10.53 9.28 -11.85
CA VAL A 39 -9.43 8.99 -12.82
C VAL A 39 -9.06 7.52 -12.81
N GLY A 40 -9.06 6.87 -11.64
CA GLY A 40 -8.80 5.43 -11.52
C GLY A 40 -9.89 4.57 -12.16
N GLY A 41 -11.15 4.96 -12.06
CA GLY A 41 -12.28 4.22 -12.62
C GLY A 41 -12.42 4.36 -14.13
N ASN A 42 -12.37 5.58 -14.64
CA ASN A 42 -12.40 5.84 -16.09
C ASN A 42 -11.74 7.18 -16.43
N GLU A 43 -10.52 7.10 -16.91
CA GLU A 43 -9.71 8.29 -17.23
C GLU A 43 -10.36 9.16 -18.32
N ARG A 44 -10.96 8.54 -19.36
CA ARG A 44 -11.60 9.28 -20.46
C ARG A 44 -12.84 10.02 -19.97
N ALA A 45 -13.68 9.39 -19.16
CA ALA A 45 -14.84 10.02 -18.56
C ALA A 45 -14.44 11.17 -17.63
N ALA A 46 -13.40 10.99 -16.83
CA ALA A 46 -12.84 12.03 -15.96
C ALA A 46 -12.33 13.25 -16.76
N GLN A 47 -11.65 13.03 -17.89
CA GLN A 47 -11.22 14.11 -18.77
C GLN A 47 -12.40 14.89 -19.36
N LEU A 48 -13.42 14.19 -19.85
CA LEU A 48 -14.63 14.80 -20.38
C LEU A 48 -15.40 15.60 -19.34
N SER A 49 -15.28 15.23 -18.07
CA SER A 49 -15.82 15.97 -16.92
C SER A 49 -14.96 17.17 -16.49
N GLY A 50 -13.92 17.51 -17.25
CA GLY A 50 -13.06 18.66 -16.98
C GLY A 50 -11.95 18.42 -15.95
N ILE A 51 -11.74 17.19 -15.48
CA ILE A 51 -10.66 16.86 -14.53
C ILE A 51 -9.32 16.82 -15.27
N LYS A 52 -8.34 17.56 -14.77
CA LYS A 52 -6.96 17.55 -15.31
C LYS A 52 -6.23 16.26 -14.89
N THR A 53 -6.53 15.13 -15.54
CA THR A 53 -6.06 13.77 -15.19
C THR A 53 -4.53 13.68 -15.11
N ARG A 54 -3.80 14.39 -16.00
CA ARG A 54 -2.34 14.45 -15.98
C ARG A 54 -1.79 15.00 -14.65
N TRP A 55 -2.38 16.08 -14.12
CA TRP A 55 -1.99 16.67 -12.85
C TRP A 55 -2.34 15.78 -11.66
N VAL A 56 -3.52 15.16 -11.66
CA VAL A 56 -3.92 14.20 -10.62
C VAL A 56 -2.92 13.05 -10.56
N ARG A 57 -2.59 12.47 -11.70
CA ARG A 57 -1.62 11.37 -11.79
C ARG A 57 -0.24 11.80 -11.30
N PHE A 58 0.25 12.95 -11.72
CA PHE A 58 1.53 13.49 -11.28
C PHE A 58 1.61 13.63 -9.76
N ILE A 59 0.60 14.23 -9.13
CA ILE A 59 0.56 14.41 -7.67
C ILE A 59 0.52 13.06 -6.96
N VAL A 60 -0.22 12.08 -7.47
CA VAL A 60 -0.28 10.71 -6.89
C VAL A 60 1.10 10.06 -6.91
N PHE A 61 1.86 10.15 -8.02
CA PHE A 61 3.21 9.59 -8.10
C PHE A 61 4.20 10.31 -7.18
N VAL A 62 4.14 11.63 -7.08
CA VAL A 62 4.96 12.41 -6.13
C VAL A 62 4.65 11.99 -4.69
N ASN A 63 3.37 11.85 -4.37
CA ASN A 63 2.94 11.39 -3.05
C ASN A 63 3.40 9.95 -2.75
N MET A 64 3.37 9.05 -3.73
CA MET A 64 3.90 7.69 -3.59
C MET A 64 5.40 7.72 -3.24
N GLY A 65 6.19 8.55 -3.94
CA GLY A 65 7.61 8.73 -3.64
C GLY A 65 7.86 9.25 -2.22
N LEU A 66 7.05 10.20 -1.77
CA LEU A 66 7.13 10.73 -0.41
C LEU A 66 6.82 9.66 0.64
N MET A 67 5.79 8.85 0.43
CA MET A 67 5.45 7.74 1.33
C MET A 67 6.55 6.68 1.36
N ALA A 68 7.15 6.36 0.20
CA ALA A 68 8.27 5.43 0.12
C ALA A 68 9.49 5.95 0.90
N ALA A 69 9.78 7.25 0.82
CA ALA A 69 10.86 7.88 1.59
C ALA A 69 10.62 7.78 3.10
N ILE A 70 9.40 8.08 3.56
CA ILE A 70 9.02 7.93 4.98
C ILE A 70 9.17 6.48 5.43
N ALA A 71 8.69 5.52 4.63
CA ALA A 71 8.84 4.10 4.94
C ALA A 71 10.31 3.67 5.03
N GLY A 72 11.16 4.15 4.13
CA GLY A 72 12.61 3.91 4.15
C GLY A 72 13.28 4.46 5.40
N LEU A 73 12.92 5.68 5.82
CA LEU A 73 13.41 6.28 7.08
C LEU A 73 13.01 5.47 8.31
N VAL A 74 11.74 5.06 8.38
CA VAL A 74 11.24 4.22 9.48
C VAL A 74 11.96 2.87 9.53
N PHE A 75 12.18 2.26 8.37
CA PHE A 75 12.86 0.98 8.26
C PHE A 75 14.33 1.07 8.69
N SER A 76 15.07 2.06 8.21
CA SER A 76 16.46 2.31 8.59
C SER A 76 16.60 2.61 10.09
N ALA A 77 15.68 3.40 10.65
CA ALA A 77 15.66 3.70 12.08
C ALA A 77 15.36 2.44 12.92
N ARG A 78 14.53 1.52 12.44
CA ARG A 78 14.24 0.26 13.13
C ARG A 78 15.43 -0.69 13.15
N LEU A 79 16.18 -0.77 12.05
CA LEU A 79 17.34 -1.65 11.94
C LEU A 79 18.62 -1.06 12.56
N ASN A 80 18.66 0.25 12.84
CA ASN A 80 19.89 1.00 13.17
C ASN A 80 21.02 0.79 12.14
N ALA A 81 20.67 0.46 10.90
CA ALA A 81 21.62 0.22 9.83
C ALA A 81 20.97 0.61 8.49
N ALA A 82 21.80 1.11 7.57
CA ALA A 82 21.43 1.35 6.19
C ALA A 82 22.16 0.31 5.32
N ALA A 83 21.48 -0.78 4.99
CA ALA A 83 22.01 -1.76 4.05
C ALA A 83 21.53 -1.40 2.63
N PRO A 84 22.42 -1.42 1.61
CA PRO A 84 22.06 -1.07 0.24
C PRO A 84 20.96 -1.93 -0.37
N SER A 85 20.85 -3.19 0.07
CA SER A 85 19.83 -4.16 -0.36
C SER A 85 18.60 -4.24 0.57
N ALA A 86 18.55 -3.41 1.61
CA ALA A 86 17.40 -3.37 2.51
C ALA A 86 16.17 -2.85 1.77
N GLY A 87 15.10 -3.62 1.77
CA GLY A 87 13.86 -3.25 1.09
C GLY A 87 13.72 -3.78 -0.35
N MET A 88 14.66 -4.60 -0.83
CA MET A 88 14.46 -5.33 -2.09
C MET A 88 13.16 -6.15 -2.01
N MET A 89 12.35 -6.09 -3.08
CA MET A 89 11.04 -6.75 -3.20
C MET A 89 9.93 -6.21 -2.26
N PHE A 90 10.14 -5.11 -1.55
CA PHE A 90 9.08 -4.47 -0.75
C PHE A 90 7.96 -3.92 -1.62
N GLU A 91 8.23 -3.58 -2.87
CA GLU A 91 7.21 -3.20 -3.84
C GLU A 91 6.18 -4.31 -4.06
N LEU A 92 6.61 -5.57 -4.14
CA LEU A 92 5.70 -6.70 -4.29
C LEU A 92 4.83 -6.90 -3.05
N ASP A 93 5.41 -6.74 -1.86
CA ASP A 93 4.67 -6.81 -0.59
C ASP A 93 3.62 -5.69 -0.51
N ALA A 94 3.96 -4.47 -0.93
CA ALA A 94 3.04 -3.34 -0.95
C ALA A 94 1.90 -3.53 -1.96
N ILE A 95 2.21 -4.02 -3.16
CA ILE A 95 1.21 -4.32 -4.19
C ILE A 95 0.28 -5.43 -3.70
N ALA A 96 0.82 -6.54 -3.17
CA ALA A 96 0.04 -7.63 -2.62
C ALA A 96 -0.87 -7.16 -1.47
N ALA A 97 -0.35 -6.31 -0.57
CA ALA A 97 -1.13 -5.73 0.51
C ALA A 97 -2.33 -4.91 0.00
N CYS A 98 -2.14 -4.11 -1.06
CA CYS A 98 -3.23 -3.34 -1.66
C CYS A 98 -4.31 -4.25 -2.26
N TYR A 99 -3.93 -5.30 -3.00
CA TYR A 99 -4.89 -6.24 -3.60
C TYR A 99 -5.63 -7.07 -2.55
N ILE A 100 -4.94 -7.58 -1.53
CA ILE A 100 -5.55 -8.27 -0.39
C ILE A 100 -6.50 -7.32 0.36
N GLY A 101 -6.14 -6.03 0.44
CA GLY A 101 -6.95 -4.97 1.03
C GLY A 101 -8.15 -4.54 0.20
N GLY A 102 -8.39 -5.15 -0.96
CA GLY A 102 -9.56 -4.90 -1.80
C GLY A 102 -9.40 -3.75 -2.80
N ALA A 103 -8.15 -3.36 -3.13
CA ALA A 103 -7.91 -2.48 -4.25
C ALA A 103 -8.05 -3.26 -5.55
N SER A 104 -8.86 -2.73 -6.50
CA SER A 104 -9.10 -3.40 -7.78
C SER A 104 -7.98 -3.16 -8.79
N ALA A 105 -7.62 -4.21 -9.55
CA ALA A 105 -6.66 -4.14 -10.64
C ALA A 105 -7.13 -3.22 -11.78
N SER A 106 -8.44 -3.11 -12.01
CA SER A 106 -9.05 -2.21 -13.00
C SER A 106 -9.13 -0.76 -12.51
N GLY A 107 -8.80 -0.47 -11.25
CA GLY A 107 -8.79 0.87 -10.66
C GLY A 107 -10.17 1.33 -10.15
N GLY A 108 -10.19 2.55 -9.59
CA GLY A 108 -11.42 3.20 -9.13
C GLY A 108 -12.01 2.70 -7.81
N VAL A 109 -11.52 1.59 -7.28
CA VAL A 109 -11.98 1.00 -6.02
C VAL A 109 -10.80 0.71 -5.11
N GLY A 110 -10.97 0.96 -3.82
CA GLY A 110 -9.98 0.69 -2.80
C GLY A 110 -10.19 1.58 -1.57
N THR A 111 -9.75 1.11 -0.42
CA THR A 111 -9.84 1.87 0.83
C THR A 111 -8.50 1.89 1.54
N ILE A 112 -8.20 2.97 2.25
CA ILE A 112 -6.97 3.10 3.05
C ILE A 112 -6.95 2.04 4.16
N ILE A 113 -8.08 1.83 4.82
CA ILE A 113 -8.20 0.83 5.89
C ILE A 113 -7.96 -0.58 5.33
N GLY A 114 -8.53 -0.88 4.15
CA GLY A 114 -8.28 -2.16 3.45
C GLY A 114 -6.79 -2.38 3.18
N ALA A 115 -6.09 -1.39 2.64
CA ALA A 115 -4.65 -1.47 2.39
C ALA A 115 -3.83 -1.72 3.67
N VAL A 116 -4.23 -1.12 4.80
CA VAL A 116 -3.60 -1.35 6.11
C VAL A 116 -3.81 -2.79 6.58
N VAL A 117 -5.03 -3.30 6.45
CA VAL A 117 -5.35 -4.71 6.81
C VAL A 117 -4.54 -5.67 5.92
N GLY A 118 -4.49 -5.41 4.60
CA GLY A 118 -3.65 -6.20 3.69
C GLY A 118 -2.17 -6.15 4.07
N GLY A 119 -1.67 -4.97 4.47
CA GLY A 119 -0.30 -4.79 4.97
C GLY A 119 -0.02 -5.60 6.25
N LEU A 120 -0.99 -5.67 7.17
CA LEU A 120 -0.89 -6.51 8.37
C LEU A 120 -0.84 -8.00 8.01
N VAL A 121 -1.68 -8.46 7.10
CA VAL A 121 -1.68 -9.85 6.61
C VAL A 121 -0.32 -10.19 6.00
N MET A 122 0.22 -9.35 5.11
CA MET A 122 1.54 -9.57 4.52
C MET A 122 2.66 -9.51 5.57
N GLY A 123 2.56 -8.62 6.56
CA GLY A 123 3.51 -8.52 7.66
C GLY A 123 3.54 -9.79 8.53
N VAL A 124 2.37 -10.34 8.87
CA VAL A 124 2.26 -11.61 9.60
C VAL A 124 2.82 -12.77 8.79
N LEU A 125 2.51 -12.82 7.47
CA LEU A 125 3.01 -13.85 6.57
C LEU A 125 4.54 -13.81 6.48
N ASN A 126 5.13 -12.64 6.28
CA ASN A 126 6.58 -12.45 6.23
C ASN A 126 7.26 -12.86 7.54
N ASN A 127 6.70 -12.42 8.67
CA ASN A 127 7.25 -12.75 9.99
C ASN A 127 7.11 -14.25 10.27
N GLY A 128 5.97 -14.86 9.93
CA GLY A 128 5.74 -16.30 10.08
C GLY A 128 6.74 -17.14 9.28
N MET A 129 6.96 -16.83 8.00
CA MET A 129 7.96 -17.50 7.17
C MET A 129 9.39 -17.37 7.73
N SER A 130 9.72 -16.19 8.26
CA SER A 130 11.05 -15.95 8.86
C SER A 130 11.25 -16.78 10.12
N ILE A 131 10.23 -16.92 10.99
CA ILE A 131 10.28 -17.75 12.20
C ILE A 131 10.40 -19.25 11.85
N MET A 132 9.74 -19.68 10.77
CA MET A 132 9.83 -21.08 10.29
C MET A 132 11.17 -21.39 9.62
N GLY A 133 12.08 -20.40 9.48
CA GLY A 133 13.39 -20.59 8.86
C GLY A 133 13.32 -20.83 7.35
N VAL A 134 12.25 -20.40 6.69
CA VAL A 134 12.11 -20.52 5.23
C VAL A 134 13.15 -19.64 4.53
N GLY A 135 13.91 -20.21 3.60
CA GLY A 135 14.92 -19.48 2.83
C GLY A 135 14.30 -18.31 2.03
N ILE A 136 15.13 -17.28 1.79
CA ILE A 136 14.67 -16.03 1.13
C ILE A 136 14.05 -16.33 -0.24
N ASP A 137 14.61 -17.26 -1.00
CA ASP A 137 14.12 -17.61 -2.35
C ASP A 137 12.70 -18.21 -2.30
N TRP A 138 12.43 -19.07 -1.32
CA TRP A 138 11.11 -19.65 -1.08
C TRP A 138 10.11 -18.60 -0.59
N GLN A 139 10.56 -17.67 0.24
CA GLN A 139 9.70 -16.55 0.67
C GLN A 139 9.25 -15.71 -0.52
N GLN A 140 10.15 -15.42 -1.46
CA GLN A 140 9.81 -14.66 -2.67
C GLN A 140 8.84 -15.43 -3.57
N ALA A 141 9.04 -16.73 -3.76
CA ALA A 141 8.13 -17.57 -4.54
C ALA A 141 6.72 -17.60 -3.93
N ILE A 142 6.61 -17.76 -2.61
CA ILE A 142 5.32 -17.76 -1.90
C ILE A 142 4.62 -16.40 -2.03
N LYS A 143 5.36 -15.29 -1.89
CA LYS A 143 4.82 -13.93 -2.06
C LYS A 143 4.28 -13.72 -3.48
N GLY A 144 5.02 -14.14 -4.49
CA GLY A 144 4.58 -14.07 -5.88
C GLY A 144 3.30 -14.89 -6.11
N LEU A 145 3.20 -16.07 -5.53
CA LEU A 145 2.02 -16.92 -5.62
C LEU A 145 0.81 -16.30 -4.92
N VAL A 146 1.00 -15.72 -3.73
CA VAL A 146 -0.06 -14.99 -3.00
C VAL A 146 -0.55 -13.80 -3.80
N LEU A 147 0.36 -13.03 -4.42
CA LEU A 147 0.00 -11.92 -5.29
C LEU A 147 -0.81 -12.39 -6.50
N LEU A 148 -0.39 -13.44 -7.18
CA LEU A 148 -1.12 -14.02 -8.30
C LEU A 148 -2.52 -14.49 -7.90
N ALA A 149 -2.63 -15.16 -6.76
CA ALA A 149 -3.92 -15.60 -6.23
C ALA A 149 -4.85 -14.43 -5.91
N ALA A 150 -4.33 -13.37 -5.29
CA ALA A 150 -5.11 -12.15 -4.98
C ALA A 150 -5.61 -11.46 -6.25
N VAL A 151 -4.76 -11.29 -7.25
CA VAL A 151 -5.12 -10.67 -8.54
C VAL A 151 -6.11 -11.55 -9.30
N ALA A 152 -5.90 -12.86 -9.37
CA ALA A 152 -6.81 -13.79 -10.04
C ALA A 152 -8.21 -13.78 -9.39
N PHE A 153 -8.27 -13.70 -8.06
CA PHE A 153 -9.53 -13.60 -7.32
C PHE A 153 -10.25 -12.28 -7.61
N ASP A 154 -9.52 -11.15 -7.70
CA ASP A 154 -10.10 -9.86 -8.05
C ASP A 154 -10.69 -9.88 -9.45
N ILE A 155 -9.95 -10.38 -10.45
CA ILE A 155 -10.43 -10.48 -11.84
C ILE A 155 -11.65 -11.39 -11.94
N TYR A 156 -11.65 -12.54 -11.25
CA TYR A 156 -12.77 -13.47 -11.23
C TYR A 156 -14.04 -12.81 -10.68
N ASN A 157 -13.94 -12.10 -9.57
CA ASN A 157 -15.06 -11.38 -8.96
C ASN A 157 -15.59 -10.24 -9.83
N GLN A 158 -14.74 -9.59 -10.62
CA GLN A 158 -15.18 -8.56 -11.57
C GLN A 158 -15.92 -9.16 -12.76
N SER A 159 -15.43 -10.27 -13.32
CA SER A 159 -16.10 -10.97 -14.41
C SER A 159 -17.48 -11.50 -14.01
N ALA A 160 -17.68 -11.84 -12.73
CA ALA A 160 -18.97 -12.30 -12.22
C ALA A 160 -20.00 -11.16 -12.01
N LYS A 161 -19.56 -9.88 -12.03
CA LYS A 161 -20.42 -8.70 -11.86
C LYS A 161 -20.75 -7.97 -13.16
N SER A 162 -20.12 -8.35 -14.27
CA SER A 162 -20.38 -7.85 -15.64
C SER A 162 -21.40 -8.73 -16.35
#